data_c37eeb74b9de4411bb4fa783485ea4ce
#
_entry.id   c37eeb74b9de4411bb4fa783485ea4ce
#
_cell.length_a   1.000
_cell.length_b   1.000
_cell.length_c   1.000
_cell.angle_alpha   90.00
_cell.angle_beta   90.00
_cell.angle_gamma   90.00
#
_symmetry.space_group_name_H-M   'P 1'
#
loop_
_entity.id
_entity.type
_entity.pdbx_description
1 polymer ?
#
loop_
_entity_poly.entity_id
_entity_poly.type
_entity_poly.pdbx_seq_one_letter_code
_entity_poly.pdbx_strand_id
1 'polypeptide(L)'
;MKQWLRTQVGWWLAWLALSAVGAVWLARAELAQLQQDFEADVRIAHRLMSQQMVQYDAVLATLALLETGRGAERPEQRLSSVYPSILRVQRREGDDPWPDEKHAGALAAAEANSRSQHRAEVAAVDLAQGRYQLVIGAAPTSYSLEIDLAGSVPWRDWPMDPKQSPVRVSLQRDAQAFVLQPGRPAQAGTGGWRFGLTKALASPSQRFDLVAERQVGWTELPWRGIAAWAVAVALLLAGLWTAQRQRIARRRAEELLRLGQVARLNALGELSAGLAHELNQPLTAVLANAQAARRLLDDDPPDLATARDAMGQAVEQARRAAGVVGRLRRVIERPEAGGDVKPLVLQEVVRSAMHLLAPEFAQRGVAAQFDATAQAPVRVQAEAVALEQIVHNLLMNALQALDLVPVSERRLAVSVGRNGQDGVLTVTDNGRGISPEAMPRLFEPFFSTREGGLGLGLSLSETLASGMGGSLSAANSAPRGARFTLLLPLVAPPMERTA
;
A
#
# COMPACT_ATOMS: atom_id res chain seq x y z
N MET A 1 -15.49 -4.31 -15.84
CA MET A 1 -15.96 -3.44 -14.74
C MET A 1 -16.52 -4.23 -13.56
N LYS A 2 -17.43 -5.20 -13.71
CA LYS A 2 -18.03 -6.00 -12.61
C LYS A 2 -17.04 -6.87 -11.80
N GLN A 3 -16.03 -7.47 -12.41
CA GLN A 3 -15.01 -8.28 -11.69
C GLN A 3 -14.05 -7.42 -10.87
N TRP A 4 -13.69 -6.23 -11.33
CA TRP A 4 -12.82 -5.29 -10.61
C TRP A 4 -13.50 -4.76 -9.34
N LEU A 5 -14.80 -4.44 -9.40
CA LEU A 5 -15.60 -4.06 -8.23
C LEU A 5 -15.68 -5.20 -7.19
N ARG A 6 -15.86 -6.45 -7.62
CA ARG A 6 -15.93 -7.62 -6.70
C ARG A 6 -14.62 -7.86 -5.92
N THR A 7 -13.48 -7.67 -6.56
CA THR A 7 -12.18 -7.82 -5.87
C THR A 7 -11.93 -6.72 -4.87
N GLN A 8 -12.29 -5.47 -5.17
CA GLN A 8 -12.17 -4.35 -4.23
C GLN A 8 -13.08 -4.53 -3.01
N VAL A 9 -14.35 -4.92 -3.22
CA VAL A 9 -15.29 -5.19 -2.12
C VAL A 9 -14.76 -6.30 -1.20
N GLY A 10 -14.14 -7.35 -1.74
CA GLY A 10 -13.53 -8.42 -0.94
C GLY A 10 -12.43 -7.93 0.02
N TRP A 11 -11.57 -7.02 -0.43
CA TRP A 11 -10.50 -6.45 0.41
C TRP A 11 -11.05 -5.53 1.51
N TRP A 12 -12.09 -4.74 1.23
CA TRP A 12 -12.77 -3.91 2.22
C TRP A 12 -13.48 -4.75 3.28
N LEU A 13 -14.16 -5.83 2.88
CA LEU A 13 -14.80 -6.76 3.81
C LEU A 13 -13.77 -7.47 4.70
N ALA A 14 -12.64 -7.90 4.12
CA ALA A 14 -11.55 -8.50 4.89
C ALA A 14 -10.95 -7.51 5.91
N TRP A 15 -10.72 -6.25 5.50
CA TRP A 15 -10.26 -5.21 6.41
C TRP A 15 -11.24 -4.96 7.55
N LEU A 16 -12.53 -4.83 7.25
CA LEU A 16 -13.57 -4.58 8.24
C LEU A 16 -13.69 -5.76 9.22
N ALA A 17 -13.68 -7.00 8.72
CA ALA A 17 -13.76 -8.20 9.56
C ALA A 17 -12.54 -8.33 10.49
N LEU A 18 -11.32 -8.18 9.97
CA LEU A 18 -10.09 -8.28 10.77
C LEU A 18 -9.98 -7.12 11.79
N SER A 19 -10.39 -5.92 11.39
CA SER A 19 -10.42 -4.76 12.28
C SER A 19 -11.43 -4.94 13.40
N ALA A 20 -12.63 -5.46 13.10
CA ALA A 20 -13.65 -5.75 14.09
C ALA A 20 -13.21 -6.84 15.08
N VAL A 21 -12.59 -7.93 14.61
CA VAL A 21 -12.07 -8.99 15.49
C VAL A 21 -11.02 -8.44 16.43
N GLY A 22 -10.06 -7.65 15.93
CA GLY A 22 -9.03 -7.03 16.77
C GLY A 22 -9.61 -6.01 17.76
N ALA A 23 -10.59 -5.21 17.36
CA ALA A 23 -11.27 -4.26 18.23
C ALA A 23 -11.99 -4.96 19.38
N VAL A 24 -12.73 -6.04 19.11
CA VAL A 24 -13.41 -6.84 20.12
C VAL A 24 -12.39 -7.49 21.06
N TRP A 25 -11.29 -8.02 20.55
CA TRP A 25 -10.25 -8.62 21.36
C TRP A 25 -9.58 -7.61 22.29
N LEU A 26 -9.20 -6.44 21.78
CA LEU A 26 -8.59 -5.35 22.57
C LEU A 26 -9.57 -4.84 23.64
N ALA A 27 -10.84 -4.63 23.28
CA ALA A 27 -11.85 -4.18 24.23
C ALA A 27 -12.08 -5.20 25.36
N ARG A 28 -12.12 -6.50 25.05
CA ARG A 28 -12.24 -7.55 26.06
C ARG A 28 -11.02 -7.64 26.96
N ALA A 29 -9.83 -7.51 26.41
CA ALA A 29 -8.60 -7.52 27.20
C ALA A 29 -8.56 -6.36 28.19
N GLU A 30 -8.92 -5.15 27.75
CA GLU A 30 -8.99 -3.96 28.60
C GLU A 30 -10.04 -4.11 29.71
N LEU A 31 -11.25 -4.57 29.34
CA LEU A 31 -12.32 -4.79 30.34
C LEU A 31 -11.91 -5.83 31.37
N ALA A 32 -11.24 -6.90 30.99
CA ALA A 32 -10.74 -7.91 31.90
C ALA A 32 -9.68 -7.34 32.85
N GLN A 33 -8.79 -6.49 32.36
CA GLN A 33 -7.79 -5.82 33.20
C GLN A 33 -8.46 -4.86 34.18
N LEU A 34 -9.38 -4.01 33.74
CA LEU A 34 -10.14 -3.10 34.60
C LEU A 34 -10.94 -3.81 35.68
N GLN A 35 -11.49 -4.99 35.37
CA GLN A 35 -12.17 -5.84 36.35
C GLN A 35 -11.21 -6.41 37.39
N GLN A 36 -10.04 -6.90 36.98
CA GLN A 36 -9.02 -7.42 37.88
C GLN A 36 -8.51 -6.35 38.84
N ASP A 37 -8.22 -5.14 38.32
CA ASP A 37 -7.78 -4.00 39.14
C ASP A 37 -8.86 -3.61 40.14
N PHE A 38 -10.15 -3.52 39.72
CA PHE A 38 -11.30 -3.27 40.57
C PHE A 38 -11.39 -4.31 41.70
N GLU A 39 -11.32 -5.61 41.38
CA GLU A 39 -11.40 -6.66 42.36
C GLU A 39 -10.23 -6.65 43.34
N ALA A 40 -9.01 -6.29 42.89
CA ALA A 40 -7.84 -6.17 43.73
C ALA A 40 -7.99 -5.03 44.74
N ASP A 41 -8.41 -3.86 44.28
CA ASP A 41 -8.64 -2.69 45.13
C ASP A 41 -9.74 -2.95 46.15
N VAL A 42 -10.85 -3.55 45.74
CA VAL A 42 -11.94 -3.91 46.65
C VAL A 42 -11.52 -4.95 47.67
N ARG A 43 -10.68 -5.92 47.33
CA ARG A 43 -10.13 -6.90 48.27
C ARG A 43 -9.26 -6.23 49.35
N ILE A 44 -8.46 -5.24 48.97
CA ILE A 44 -7.63 -4.45 49.90
C ILE A 44 -8.54 -3.64 50.83
N ALA A 45 -9.49 -2.89 50.26
CA ALA A 45 -10.47 -2.10 51.02
C ALA A 45 -11.25 -2.94 52.02
N HIS A 46 -11.75 -4.10 51.60
CA HIS A 46 -12.44 -5.07 52.45
C HIS A 46 -11.55 -5.56 53.61
N ARG A 47 -10.28 -5.87 53.33
CA ARG A 47 -9.33 -6.30 54.39
C ARG A 47 -9.13 -5.19 55.42
N LEU A 48 -8.88 -3.96 54.97
CA LEU A 48 -8.65 -2.82 55.82
C LEU A 48 -9.86 -2.52 56.71
N MET A 49 -11.05 -2.50 56.12
CA MET A 49 -12.29 -2.30 56.89
C MET A 49 -12.58 -3.46 57.86
N SER A 50 -12.34 -4.70 57.47
CA SER A 50 -12.48 -5.87 58.32
C SER A 50 -11.52 -5.80 59.53
N GLN A 51 -10.27 -5.43 59.34
CA GLN A 51 -9.29 -5.21 60.38
C GLN A 51 -9.75 -4.13 61.37
N GLN A 52 -10.29 -3.03 60.85
CA GLN A 52 -10.80 -1.95 61.70
C GLN A 52 -11.98 -2.39 62.55
N MET A 53 -12.94 -3.16 61.97
CA MET A 53 -14.07 -3.67 62.73
C MET A 53 -13.64 -4.66 63.84
N VAL A 54 -12.73 -5.58 63.50
CA VAL A 54 -12.16 -6.52 64.50
C VAL A 54 -11.40 -5.79 65.59
N GLN A 55 -10.72 -4.67 65.27
CA GLN A 55 -10.04 -3.84 66.24
C GLN A 55 -11.01 -3.22 67.25
N TYR A 56 -12.19 -2.76 66.85
CA TYR A 56 -13.21 -2.26 67.77
C TYR A 56 -13.73 -3.36 68.66
N ASP A 57 -13.93 -4.59 68.17
CA ASP A 57 -14.30 -5.73 68.97
C ASP A 57 -13.23 -6.03 70.04
N ALA A 58 -11.97 -5.99 69.70
CA ALA A 58 -10.86 -6.20 70.61
C ALA A 58 -10.73 -5.09 71.67
N VAL A 59 -10.94 -3.84 71.28
CA VAL A 59 -10.94 -2.67 72.16
C VAL A 59 -12.03 -2.85 73.21
N LEU A 60 -13.28 -3.19 72.81
CA LEU A 60 -14.38 -3.45 73.75
C LEU A 60 -14.11 -4.64 74.67
N ALA A 61 -13.62 -5.76 74.17
CA ALA A 61 -13.28 -6.93 74.97
C ALA A 61 -12.19 -6.61 76.00
N THR A 62 -11.20 -5.79 75.63
CA THR A 62 -10.15 -5.35 76.54
C THR A 62 -10.70 -4.47 77.64
N LEU A 63 -11.61 -3.51 77.33
CA LEU A 63 -12.27 -2.67 78.31
C LEU A 63 -13.06 -3.50 79.29
N ALA A 64 -13.76 -4.53 78.84
CA ALA A 64 -14.56 -5.44 79.72
C ALA A 64 -13.69 -6.25 80.69
N LEU A 65 -12.43 -6.48 80.39
CA LEU A 65 -11.48 -7.21 81.21
C LEU A 65 -10.74 -6.33 82.24
N LEU A 66 -10.74 -5.00 82.01
CA LEU A 66 -10.06 -4.06 82.91
C LEU A 66 -10.91 -3.90 84.22
N GLU A 67 -10.41 -4.41 85.31
CA GLU A 67 -10.97 -4.10 86.61
C GLU A 67 -10.63 -2.64 86.96
N THR A 68 -11.65 -1.76 86.94
CA THR A 68 -11.48 -0.36 87.34
C THR A 68 -11.65 -0.27 88.84
N GLY A 69 -10.53 -0.18 89.59
CA GLY A 69 -10.55 0.10 91.06
C GLY A 69 -11.15 1.50 91.28
N ARG A 70 -11.86 1.64 92.42
CA ARG A 70 -12.39 2.94 92.91
C ARG A 70 -11.23 3.97 93.03
N GLY A 71 -11.15 4.93 92.07
CA GLY A 71 -10.19 6.02 92.14
C GLY A 71 -9.10 6.05 91.06
N ALA A 72 -9.08 5.07 90.16
CA ALA A 72 -8.14 5.13 88.96
C ALA A 72 -8.64 6.05 87.88
N GLU A 73 -7.73 6.68 87.15
CA GLU A 73 -8.04 7.39 85.91
C GLU A 73 -8.89 6.47 84.97
N ARG A 74 -10.00 6.98 84.44
CA ARG A 74 -10.93 6.23 83.59
C ARG A 74 -10.31 6.04 82.20
N PRO A 75 -9.76 4.85 81.90
CA PRO A 75 -9.08 4.61 80.65
C PRO A 75 -9.97 4.84 79.40
N GLU A 76 -11.28 4.63 79.59
CA GLU A 76 -12.28 4.81 78.58
C GLU A 76 -12.33 6.28 78.03
N GLN A 77 -11.99 7.28 78.91
CA GLN A 77 -12.02 8.68 78.55
C GLN A 77 -10.86 9.09 77.55
N ARG A 78 -9.80 8.30 77.48
CA ARG A 78 -8.66 8.52 76.62
C ARG A 78 -8.78 7.81 75.29
N LEU A 79 -9.76 6.91 75.07
CA LEU A 79 -9.90 6.14 73.85
C LEU A 79 -10.21 6.96 72.65
N SER A 80 -11.02 8.00 72.75
CA SER A 80 -11.32 8.92 71.62
C SER A 80 -10.13 9.72 71.18
N SER A 81 -9.11 9.93 72.04
CA SER A 81 -7.85 10.58 71.64
C SER A 81 -6.90 9.62 70.92
N VAL A 82 -6.97 8.31 71.20
CA VAL A 82 -6.15 7.28 70.55
C VAL A 82 -6.84 6.75 69.28
N TYR A 83 -8.14 6.64 69.30
CA TYR A 83 -8.99 6.17 68.21
C TYR A 83 -9.98 7.27 67.78
N PRO A 84 -9.63 8.17 66.86
CA PRO A 84 -10.48 9.30 66.46
C PRO A 84 -11.85 8.90 65.90
N SER A 85 -11.99 7.66 65.43
CA SER A 85 -13.27 7.08 64.99
C SER A 85 -14.22 6.72 66.11
N ILE A 86 -13.75 6.63 67.34
CA ILE A 86 -14.58 6.40 68.54
C ILE A 86 -15.01 7.76 69.09
N LEU A 87 -16.26 8.16 68.79
CA LEU A 87 -16.79 9.47 69.18
C LEU A 87 -17.05 9.58 70.66
N ARG A 88 -17.60 8.48 71.27
CA ARG A 88 -17.96 8.43 72.65
C ARG A 88 -17.82 7.03 73.18
N VAL A 89 -17.36 6.92 74.47
CA VAL A 89 -17.37 5.70 75.21
C VAL A 89 -18.36 5.90 76.42
N GLN A 90 -19.30 4.96 76.55
CA GLN A 90 -20.24 4.98 77.64
C GLN A 90 -20.02 3.75 78.53
N ARG A 91 -20.22 3.95 79.77
CA ARG A 91 -20.09 2.93 80.85
C ARG A 91 -21.40 2.78 81.61
N ARG A 92 -21.78 1.56 81.90
CA ARG A 92 -22.92 1.23 82.73
C ARG A 92 -22.47 0.27 83.85
N GLU A 93 -22.80 0.62 85.05
CA GLU A 93 -22.50 -0.23 86.23
C GLU A 93 -23.80 -0.91 86.75
N GLY A 94 -23.76 -2.21 86.93
CA GLY A 94 -24.91 -2.97 87.40
C GLY A 94 -26.19 -2.74 86.58
N ASP A 95 -27.26 -2.26 87.30
CA ASP A 95 -28.59 -2.02 86.74
C ASP A 95 -28.88 -0.53 86.47
N ASP A 96 -27.85 0.35 86.49
CA ASP A 96 -28.02 1.76 86.18
C ASP A 96 -28.53 1.97 84.77
N PRO A 97 -29.32 3.04 84.46
CA PRO A 97 -29.74 3.33 83.11
C PRO A 97 -28.54 3.73 82.26
N TRP A 98 -28.60 3.38 80.94
CA TRP A 98 -27.60 3.88 79.99
C TRP A 98 -27.65 5.41 79.88
N PRO A 99 -26.51 6.09 79.87
CA PRO A 99 -26.43 7.57 79.78
C PRO A 99 -27.08 8.17 78.54
N ASP A 100 -27.20 7.42 77.41
CA ASP A 100 -27.89 7.82 76.22
C ASP A 100 -29.37 7.43 76.28
N GLU A 101 -30.20 8.32 76.75
CA GLU A 101 -31.65 8.13 76.83
C GLU A 101 -32.33 7.80 75.52
N LYS A 102 -31.84 8.36 74.43
CA LYS A 102 -32.39 8.16 73.07
C LYS A 102 -32.26 6.71 72.60
N HIS A 103 -31.19 6.06 72.93
CA HIS A 103 -30.91 4.68 72.54
C HIS A 103 -30.92 3.68 73.72
N ALA A 104 -31.34 4.06 74.89
CA ALA A 104 -31.26 3.26 76.09
C ALA A 104 -31.92 1.88 75.94
N GLY A 105 -33.07 1.77 75.32
CA GLY A 105 -33.75 0.51 75.08
C GLY A 105 -32.99 -0.41 74.10
N ALA A 106 -32.41 0.13 73.02
CA ALA A 106 -31.60 -0.62 72.06
C ALA A 106 -30.27 -1.07 72.68
N LEU A 107 -29.66 -0.22 73.52
CA LEU A 107 -28.45 -0.55 74.28
C LEU A 107 -28.67 -1.65 75.28
N ALA A 108 -29.77 -1.62 76.04
CA ALA A 108 -30.13 -2.66 77.01
C ALA A 108 -30.42 -4.01 76.31
N ALA A 109 -31.13 -4.01 75.18
CA ALA A 109 -31.38 -5.22 74.40
C ALA A 109 -30.09 -5.83 73.84
N ALA A 110 -29.20 -5.00 73.25
CA ALA A 110 -27.92 -5.44 72.74
C ALA A 110 -26.98 -5.94 73.85
N GLU A 111 -27.02 -5.31 75.02
CA GLU A 111 -26.28 -5.76 76.21
C GLU A 111 -26.73 -7.14 76.69
N ALA A 112 -28.01 -7.39 76.74
CA ALA A 112 -28.56 -8.71 77.15
C ALA A 112 -28.12 -9.80 76.14
N ASN A 113 -28.17 -9.47 74.79
CA ASN A 113 -27.69 -10.36 73.74
C ASN A 113 -26.17 -10.59 73.86
N SER A 114 -25.42 -9.54 74.13
CA SER A 114 -23.97 -9.61 74.30
C SER A 114 -23.56 -10.51 75.43
N ARG A 115 -24.26 -10.40 76.57
CA ARG A 115 -24.03 -11.29 77.71
C ARG A 115 -24.31 -12.76 77.39
N SER A 116 -25.40 -13.02 76.66
CA SER A 116 -25.75 -14.40 76.28
C SER A 116 -24.78 -15.02 75.27
N GLN A 117 -24.23 -14.21 74.33
CA GLN A 117 -23.33 -14.66 73.23
C GLN A 117 -21.85 -14.52 73.62
N HIS A 118 -21.51 -13.87 74.72
CA HIS A 118 -20.12 -13.57 75.14
C HIS A 118 -19.31 -12.83 74.13
N ARG A 119 -19.94 -11.92 73.35
CA ARG A 119 -19.32 -11.10 72.32
C ARG A 119 -19.98 -9.72 72.24
N ALA A 120 -19.30 -8.76 71.61
CA ALA A 120 -19.90 -7.48 71.38
C ALA A 120 -21.12 -7.61 70.45
N GLU A 121 -22.07 -6.68 70.54
CA GLU A 121 -23.30 -6.66 69.73
C GLU A 121 -23.61 -5.22 69.30
N VAL A 122 -24.10 -5.05 68.09
CA VAL A 122 -24.50 -3.74 67.59
C VAL A 122 -25.86 -3.35 68.12
N ALA A 123 -25.92 -2.24 68.84
CA ALA A 123 -27.16 -1.80 69.56
C ALA A 123 -28.03 -0.89 68.69
N ALA A 124 -27.45 0.14 68.13
CA ALA A 124 -28.11 1.11 67.28
C ALA A 124 -27.30 1.40 66.05
N VAL A 125 -27.96 1.55 64.92
CA VAL A 125 -27.32 1.86 63.58
C VAL A 125 -28.04 3.02 62.95
N ASP A 126 -27.31 4.10 62.71
CA ASP A 126 -27.75 5.25 61.92
C ASP A 126 -26.78 5.44 60.75
N LEU A 127 -27.00 4.67 59.68
CA LEU A 127 -26.17 4.78 58.47
C LEU A 127 -26.42 6.06 57.68
N ALA A 128 -27.54 6.77 57.96
CA ALA A 128 -27.75 8.08 57.30
C ALA A 128 -26.74 9.12 57.82
N GLN A 129 -26.38 9.03 59.12
CA GLN A 129 -25.33 9.86 59.72
C GLN A 129 -23.95 9.20 59.73
N GLY A 130 -23.83 7.94 59.29
CA GLY A 130 -22.59 7.19 59.32
C GLY A 130 -22.14 6.78 60.71
N ARG A 131 -23.09 6.54 61.64
CA ARG A 131 -22.78 6.21 63.04
C ARG A 131 -23.45 4.92 63.45
N TYR A 132 -22.82 4.21 64.38
CA TYR A 132 -23.42 3.05 65.02
C TYR A 132 -22.85 2.88 66.43
N GLN A 133 -23.60 2.17 67.26
CA GLN A 133 -23.23 1.86 68.65
C GLN A 133 -22.96 0.39 68.77
N LEU A 134 -21.80 0.05 69.39
CA LEU A 134 -21.33 -1.28 69.63
C LEU A 134 -21.27 -1.48 71.17
N VAL A 135 -21.87 -2.53 71.64
CA VAL A 135 -21.98 -2.78 73.11
C VAL A 135 -21.35 -4.11 73.47
N ILE A 136 -20.67 -4.16 74.65
CA ILE A 136 -20.29 -5.39 75.31
C ILE A 136 -20.89 -5.45 76.68
N GLY A 137 -21.68 -6.52 76.95
CA GLY A 137 -22.23 -6.80 78.27
C GLY A 137 -21.24 -7.60 79.15
N ALA A 138 -20.75 -6.98 80.21
CA ALA A 138 -19.85 -7.62 81.19
C ALA A 138 -20.31 -7.34 82.58
N ALA A 139 -19.83 -8.09 83.52
CA ALA A 139 -20.10 -7.90 84.95
C ALA A 139 -18.80 -7.53 85.64
N PRO A 140 -18.75 -6.53 86.49
CA PRO A 140 -19.87 -5.67 86.92
C PRO A 140 -20.19 -4.51 85.98
N THR A 141 -19.42 -4.25 84.92
CA THR A 141 -19.49 -3.04 84.08
C THR A 141 -19.61 -3.37 82.61
N SER A 142 -20.65 -2.83 81.98
CA SER A 142 -20.82 -2.90 80.51
C SER A 142 -20.36 -1.61 79.86
N TYR A 143 -19.87 -1.73 78.59
CA TYR A 143 -19.32 -0.62 77.78
C TYR A 143 -20.06 -0.51 76.47
N SER A 144 -20.24 0.72 76.01
CA SER A 144 -20.69 1.03 74.65
C SER A 144 -19.72 2.00 73.92
N LEU A 145 -19.44 1.72 72.67
CA LEU A 145 -18.70 2.64 71.78
C LEU A 145 -19.66 3.21 70.77
N GLU A 146 -19.69 4.53 70.66
CA GLU A 146 -20.26 5.21 69.47
C GLU A 146 -19.17 5.42 68.44
N ILE A 147 -19.34 4.86 67.26
CA ILE A 147 -18.32 4.77 66.21
C ILE A 147 -18.77 5.57 64.99
N ASP A 148 -17.87 6.39 64.45
CA ASP A 148 -18.00 7.09 63.17
C ASP A 148 -17.40 6.26 62.04
N LEU A 149 -18.24 5.87 61.08
CA LEU A 149 -17.84 5.10 59.89
C LEU A 149 -16.91 5.88 58.98
N ALA A 150 -17.11 7.20 58.83
CA ALA A 150 -16.25 8.02 58.01
C ALA A 150 -14.82 8.11 58.57
N GLY A 151 -14.74 8.27 59.94
CA GLY A 151 -13.45 8.27 60.64
C GLY A 151 -12.81 6.88 60.77
N SER A 152 -13.57 5.82 60.50
CA SER A 152 -13.08 4.44 60.56
C SER A 152 -12.29 4.01 59.31
N VAL A 153 -12.38 4.77 58.23
CA VAL A 153 -11.67 4.43 57.00
C VAL A 153 -10.19 4.81 57.12
N PRO A 154 -9.27 3.87 56.95
CA PRO A 154 -7.82 4.15 57.01
C PRO A 154 -7.36 4.77 55.67
N TRP A 155 -7.71 6.03 55.44
CA TRP A 155 -7.47 6.74 54.19
C TRP A 155 -5.99 6.74 53.75
N ARG A 156 -5.05 6.60 54.68
CA ARG A 156 -3.62 6.57 54.37
C ARG A 156 -3.21 5.33 53.58
N ASP A 157 -3.85 4.21 53.89
CA ASP A 157 -3.56 2.90 53.31
C ASP A 157 -4.65 2.46 52.32
N TRP A 158 -5.64 3.35 52.07
CA TRP A 158 -6.75 3.06 51.19
C TRP A 158 -6.27 2.90 49.73
N PRO A 159 -6.67 1.82 49.01
CA PRO A 159 -6.10 1.50 47.70
C PRO A 159 -6.53 2.44 46.57
N MET A 160 -7.56 3.23 46.80
CA MET A 160 -8.17 4.09 45.80
C MET A 160 -8.15 5.56 46.24
N ASP A 161 -7.92 6.50 45.29
CA ASP A 161 -8.08 7.92 45.60
C ASP A 161 -9.56 8.27 45.83
N PRO A 162 -9.96 8.71 47.03
CA PRO A 162 -11.35 9.00 47.34
C PRO A 162 -12.00 10.06 46.46
N LYS A 163 -11.21 10.98 45.86
CA LYS A 163 -11.69 12.08 45.05
C LYS A 163 -11.70 11.77 43.55
N GLN A 164 -10.85 10.84 43.12
CA GLN A 164 -10.63 10.60 41.69
C GLN A 164 -11.07 9.21 41.23
N SER A 165 -11.17 8.25 42.15
CA SER A 165 -11.56 6.89 41.79
C SER A 165 -12.98 6.80 41.22
N PRO A 166 -13.19 6.02 40.16
CA PRO A 166 -14.52 5.76 39.59
C PRO A 166 -15.32 4.73 40.47
N VAL A 167 -14.66 4.12 41.43
CA VAL A 167 -15.27 3.08 42.26
C VAL A 167 -16.09 3.71 43.40
N ARG A 168 -17.36 3.36 43.49
CA ARG A 168 -18.21 3.67 44.63
C ARG A 168 -18.09 2.56 45.67
N VAL A 169 -17.83 2.91 46.91
CA VAL A 169 -17.76 1.96 48.03
C VAL A 169 -18.75 2.38 49.09
N SER A 170 -19.60 1.45 49.54
CA SER A 170 -20.59 1.67 50.60
C SER A 170 -20.57 0.49 51.54
N LEU A 171 -20.89 0.78 52.83
CA LEU A 171 -21.24 -0.22 53.81
C LEU A 171 -22.75 -0.33 53.87
N GLN A 172 -23.25 -1.55 53.84
CA GLN A 172 -24.66 -1.85 53.91
C GLN A 172 -24.96 -2.74 55.08
N ARG A 173 -26.11 -2.51 55.73
CA ARG A 173 -26.70 -3.40 56.71
C ARG A 173 -28.20 -3.31 56.57
N ASP A 174 -28.83 -4.46 56.35
CA ASP A 174 -30.27 -4.54 56.10
C ASP A 174 -30.69 -3.63 54.93
N ALA A 175 -31.60 -2.70 55.16
CA ALA A 175 -32.06 -1.73 54.14
C ALA A 175 -31.30 -0.39 54.15
N GLN A 176 -30.32 -0.22 55.02
CA GLN A 176 -29.56 1.03 55.15
C GLN A 176 -28.18 0.93 54.52
N ALA A 177 -27.67 2.03 53.96
CA ALA A 177 -26.36 2.10 53.38
C ALA A 177 -25.65 3.43 53.69
N PHE A 178 -24.37 3.34 54.01
CA PHE A 178 -23.49 4.48 54.17
C PHE A 178 -22.42 4.49 53.07
N VAL A 179 -22.28 5.61 52.37
CA VAL A 179 -21.31 5.74 51.31
C VAL A 179 -19.96 6.17 51.90
N LEU A 180 -18.98 5.30 51.88
CA LEU A 180 -17.59 5.58 52.28
C LEU A 180 -16.88 6.41 51.21
N GLN A 181 -17.02 5.99 49.99
CA GLN A 181 -16.41 6.65 48.82
C GLN A 181 -17.49 6.79 47.76
N PRO A 182 -17.79 8.03 47.29
CA PRO A 182 -18.90 8.25 46.39
C PRO A 182 -18.67 7.71 44.95
N GLY A 183 -17.42 7.54 44.58
CA GLY A 183 -17.06 7.23 43.20
C GLY A 183 -17.29 8.43 42.26
N ARG A 184 -16.69 8.43 41.11
CA ARG A 184 -17.01 9.42 40.11
C ARG A 184 -18.35 9.07 39.47
N PRO A 185 -19.33 9.99 39.41
CA PRO A 185 -20.60 9.69 38.76
C PRO A 185 -20.33 9.36 37.27
N ALA A 186 -20.93 8.26 36.80
CA ALA A 186 -20.94 7.96 35.38
C ALA A 186 -21.62 9.12 34.66
N GLN A 187 -21.05 9.56 33.55
CA GLN A 187 -21.68 10.56 32.70
C GLN A 187 -23.08 10.04 32.29
N ALA A 188 -24.11 10.77 32.65
CA ALA A 188 -25.48 10.38 32.41
C ALA A 188 -25.69 10.09 30.91
N GLY A 189 -26.20 8.90 30.58
CA GLY A 189 -26.58 8.53 29.22
C GLY A 189 -25.57 7.66 28.44
N THR A 190 -24.39 7.39 28.93
CA THR A 190 -23.46 6.46 28.28
C THR A 190 -23.70 5.03 28.80
N GLY A 191 -24.29 4.17 27.94
CA GLY A 191 -24.29 2.73 28.18
C GLY A 191 -22.85 2.24 28.42
N GLY A 192 -22.70 1.18 29.19
CA GLY A 192 -21.36 0.67 29.52
C GLY A 192 -21.46 -0.63 30.33
N TRP A 193 -20.36 -1.05 30.89
CA TRP A 193 -20.25 -2.26 31.72
C TRP A 193 -20.28 -1.87 33.16
N ARG A 194 -20.93 -2.70 33.97
CA ARG A 194 -21.01 -2.53 35.43
C ARG A 194 -20.30 -3.68 36.12
N PHE A 195 -19.31 -3.34 36.94
CA PHE A 195 -18.66 -4.27 37.87
C PHE A 195 -19.21 -4.04 39.26
N GLY A 196 -19.54 -5.12 39.99
CA GLY A 196 -20.04 -5.08 41.32
C GLY A 196 -19.43 -6.22 42.17
N LEU A 197 -19.07 -5.90 43.39
CA LEU A 197 -18.57 -6.88 44.35
C LEU A 197 -19.17 -6.60 45.75
N THR A 198 -19.75 -7.60 46.36
CA THR A 198 -20.28 -7.53 47.73
C THR A 198 -19.57 -8.55 48.61
N LYS A 199 -19.05 -8.11 49.73
CA LYS A 199 -18.38 -8.98 50.71
C LYS A 199 -18.74 -8.59 52.12
N ALA A 200 -19.15 -9.57 52.96
CA ALA A 200 -19.33 -9.36 54.39
C ALA A 200 -18.00 -9.07 55.10
N LEU A 201 -17.98 -8.09 56.00
CA LEU A 201 -16.80 -7.81 56.83
C LEU A 201 -16.53 -8.93 57.81
N ALA A 202 -15.27 -9.13 58.18
CA ALA A 202 -14.82 -10.27 58.97
C ALA A 202 -15.08 -10.14 60.49
N SER A 203 -15.90 -9.17 60.94
CA SER A 203 -16.26 -9.05 62.32
C SER A 203 -17.52 -9.89 62.62
N PRO A 204 -17.50 -10.79 63.60
CA PRO A 204 -18.65 -11.60 63.97
C PRO A 204 -19.75 -10.79 64.66
N SER A 205 -19.39 -9.68 65.30
CA SER A 205 -20.29 -8.80 66.02
C SER A 205 -20.92 -7.73 65.22
N GLN A 206 -20.21 -7.32 64.13
CA GLN A 206 -20.55 -6.17 63.28
C GLN A 206 -20.84 -6.63 61.85
N ARG A 207 -22.09 -7.10 61.63
CA ARG A 207 -22.52 -7.63 60.34
C ARG A 207 -22.80 -6.48 59.37
N PHE A 208 -21.76 -6.03 58.68
CA PHE A 208 -21.84 -5.09 57.57
C PHE A 208 -21.35 -5.74 56.28
N ASP A 209 -22.01 -5.44 55.17
CA ASP A 209 -21.56 -5.80 53.84
C ASP A 209 -20.86 -4.61 53.17
N LEU A 210 -19.64 -4.81 52.70
CA LEU A 210 -18.97 -3.86 51.86
C LEU A 210 -19.40 -4.10 50.43
N VAL A 211 -20.06 -3.10 49.83
CA VAL A 211 -20.54 -3.11 48.47
C VAL A 211 -19.72 -2.11 47.66
N ALA A 212 -19.06 -2.61 46.63
CA ALA A 212 -18.30 -1.79 45.70
C ALA A 212 -18.90 -1.90 44.29
N GLU A 213 -19.01 -0.78 43.61
CA GLU A 213 -19.54 -0.68 42.23
C GLU A 213 -18.63 0.21 41.38
N ARG A 214 -18.40 -0.20 40.13
CA ARG A 214 -17.72 0.59 39.14
C ARG A 214 -18.50 0.54 37.83
N GLN A 215 -18.70 1.69 37.20
CA GLN A 215 -19.25 1.79 35.85
C GLN A 215 -18.12 2.17 34.89
N VAL A 216 -17.94 1.36 33.87
CA VAL A 216 -16.94 1.57 32.81
C VAL A 216 -17.66 2.06 31.57
N GLY A 217 -17.36 3.28 31.16
CA GLY A 217 -17.94 3.90 29.98
C GLY A 217 -17.22 3.54 28.69
N TRP A 218 -17.84 3.84 27.55
CA TRP A 218 -17.21 3.67 26.22
C TRP A 218 -15.91 4.46 26.04
N THR A 219 -15.76 5.58 26.77
CA THR A 219 -14.57 6.43 26.72
C THR A 219 -13.32 5.79 27.33
N GLU A 220 -13.50 4.78 28.19
CA GLU A 220 -12.42 4.05 28.86
C GLU A 220 -11.85 2.93 27.98
N LEU A 221 -12.50 2.62 26.83
CA LEU A 221 -11.97 1.64 25.89
C LEU A 221 -10.69 2.13 25.21
N PRO A 222 -9.80 1.20 24.79
CA PRO A 222 -8.51 1.54 24.22
C PRO A 222 -8.61 2.00 22.74
N TRP A 223 -9.34 3.09 22.46
CA TRP A 223 -9.60 3.59 21.10
C TRP A 223 -8.33 3.82 20.27
N ARG A 224 -7.25 4.26 20.93
CA ARG A 224 -5.95 4.45 20.27
C ARG A 224 -5.39 3.10 19.79
N GLY A 225 -5.48 2.06 20.60
CA GLY A 225 -5.06 0.70 20.24
C GLY A 225 -5.90 0.12 19.11
N ILE A 226 -7.23 0.31 19.18
CA ILE A 226 -8.18 -0.12 18.13
C ILE A 226 -7.89 0.58 16.81
N ALA A 227 -7.67 1.90 16.84
CA ALA A 227 -7.31 2.67 15.64
C ALA A 227 -5.95 2.22 15.06
N ALA A 228 -4.94 2.04 15.91
CA ALA A 228 -3.63 1.56 15.47
C ALA A 228 -3.71 0.17 14.84
N TRP A 229 -4.49 -0.74 15.43
CA TRP A 229 -4.77 -2.06 14.85
C TRP A 229 -5.42 -1.97 13.48
N ALA A 230 -6.48 -1.16 13.34
CA ALA A 230 -7.18 -0.99 12.06
C ALA A 230 -6.26 -0.43 10.96
N VAL A 231 -5.37 0.52 11.31
CA VAL A 231 -4.35 1.06 10.40
C VAL A 231 -3.32 0.00 10.03
N ALA A 232 -2.84 -0.79 10.99
CA ALA A 232 -1.87 -1.86 10.74
C ALA A 232 -2.43 -2.91 9.75
N VAL A 233 -3.69 -3.33 9.96
CA VAL A 233 -4.39 -4.25 9.06
C VAL A 233 -4.56 -3.62 7.67
N ALA A 234 -4.90 -2.32 7.57
CA ALA A 234 -5.03 -1.62 6.29
C ALA A 234 -3.71 -1.61 5.51
N LEU A 235 -2.59 -1.29 6.18
CA LEU A 235 -1.26 -1.28 5.57
C LEU A 235 -0.83 -2.67 5.11
N LEU A 236 -1.08 -3.70 5.90
CA LEU A 236 -0.77 -5.10 5.55
C LEU A 236 -1.56 -5.53 4.31
N LEU A 237 -2.86 -5.27 4.28
CA LEU A 237 -3.72 -5.62 3.14
C LEU A 237 -3.35 -4.81 1.89
N ALA A 238 -3.01 -3.52 2.02
CA ALA A 238 -2.52 -2.69 0.91
C ALA A 238 -1.20 -3.23 0.35
N GLY A 239 -0.27 -3.66 1.21
CA GLY A 239 0.97 -4.31 0.81
C GLY A 239 0.75 -5.62 0.04
N LEU A 240 -0.14 -6.47 0.53
CA LEU A 240 -0.52 -7.72 -0.15
C LEU A 240 -1.18 -7.45 -1.51
N TRP A 241 -2.06 -6.48 -1.58
CA TRP A 241 -2.73 -6.09 -2.82
C TRP A 241 -1.77 -5.54 -3.87
N THR A 242 -0.82 -4.66 -3.48
CA THR A 242 0.21 -4.14 -4.39
C THR A 242 1.14 -5.24 -4.87
N ALA A 243 1.58 -6.15 -3.98
CA ALA A 243 2.40 -7.29 -4.34
C ALA A 243 1.69 -8.24 -5.32
N GLN A 244 0.40 -8.50 -5.11
CA GLN A 244 -0.40 -9.31 -6.02
C GLN A 244 -0.55 -8.65 -7.40
N ARG A 245 -0.81 -7.34 -7.45
CA ARG A 245 -0.87 -6.58 -8.71
C ARG A 245 0.44 -6.64 -9.49
N GLN A 246 1.57 -6.46 -8.80
CA GLN A 246 2.88 -6.54 -9.43
C GLN A 246 3.16 -7.93 -10.01
N ARG A 247 2.80 -9.01 -9.28
CA ARG A 247 2.95 -10.38 -9.78
C ARG A 247 2.13 -10.63 -11.05
N ILE A 248 0.88 -10.15 -11.08
CA ILE A 248 0.00 -10.28 -12.27
C ILE A 248 0.58 -9.47 -13.45
N ALA A 249 1.04 -8.24 -13.21
CA ALA A 249 1.63 -7.40 -14.24
C ALA A 249 2.91 -8.04 -14.85
N ARG A 250 3.79 -8.60 -14.01
CA ARG A 250 4.99 -9.30 -14.46
C ARG A 250 4.66 -10.51 -15.33
N ARG A 251 3.72 -11.35 -14.90
CA ARG A 251 3.27 -12.52 -15.70
C ARG A 251 2.74 -12.12 -17.06
N ARG A 252 1.92 -11.07 -17.14
CA ARG A 252 1.41 -10.55 -18.41
C ARG A 252 2.51 -10.03 -19.32
N ALA A 253 3.50 -9.34 -18.78
CA ALA A 253 4.65 -8.86 -19.54
C ALA A 253 5.47 -10.04 -20.09
N GLU A 254 5.70 -11.09 -19.30
CA GLU A 254 6.40 -12.31 -19.74
C GLU A 254 5.63 -13.05 -20.84
N GLU A 255 4.30 -13.15 -20.74
CA GLU A 255 3.45 -13.75 -21.76
C GLU A 255 3.50 -12.97 -23.07
N LEU A 256 3.45 -11.63 -23.02
CA LEU A 256 3.56 -10.79 -24.22
C LEU A 256 4.93 -10.92 -24.90
N LEU A 257 6.01 -11.00 -24.12
CA LEU A 257 7.35 -11.25 -24.66
C LEU A 257 7.46 -12.63 -25.33
N ARG A 258 6.88 -13.66 -24.71
CA ARG A 258 6.82 -15.02 -25.32
C ARG A 258 6.03 -15.04 -26.61
N LEU A 259 4.84 -14.43 -26.63
CA LEU A 259 4.04 -14.34 -27.84
C LEU A 259 4.78 -13.60 -28.96
N GLY A 260 5.47 -12.51 -28.63
CA GLY A 260 6.32 -11.78 -29.58
C GLY A 260 7.47 -12.64 -30.14
N GLN A 261 8.09 -13.49 -29.31
CA GLN A 261 9.14 -14.41 -29.77
C GLN A 261 8.59 -15.49 -30.69
N VAL A 262 7.44 -16.09 -30.35
CA VAL A 262 6.79 -17.11 -31.18
C VAL A 262 6.32 -16.55 -32.52
N ALA A 263 5.71 -15.35 -32.51
CA ALA A 263 5.32 -14.67 -33.75
C ALA A 263 6.53 -14.41 -34.65
N ARG A 264 7.67 -14.01 -34.05
CA ARG A 264 8.92 -13.78 -34.77
C ARG A 264 9.52 -15.06 -35.36
N LEU A 265 9.51 -16.18 -34.62
CA LEU A 265 9.95 -17.47 -35.11
C LEU A 265 9.07 -17.99 -36.25
N ASN A 266 7.77 -17.80 -36.15
CA ASN A 266 6.85 -18.17 -37.25
C ASN A 266 7.07 -17.33 -38.51
N ALA A 267 7.25 -15.99 -38.36
CA ALA A 267 7.61 -15.13 -39.46
C ALA A 267 8.96 -15.54 -40.10
N LEU A 268 9.95 -15.93 -39.30
CA LEU A 268 11.24 -16.45 -39.78
C LEU A 268 11.07 -17.79 -40.52
N GLY A 269 10.17 -18.66 -40.07
CA GLY A 269 9.86 -19.94 -40.70
C GLY A 269 9.22 -19.79 -42.10
N GLU A 270 8.23 -18.91 -42.24
CA GLU A 270 7.63 -18.57 -43.54
C GLU A 270 8.64 -17.91 -44.50
N LEU A 271 9.49 -17.06 -43.92
CA LEU A 271 10.59 -16.41 -44.69
C LEU A 271 11.61 -17.43 -45.20
N SER A 272 11.94 -18.46 -44.41
CA SER A 272 12.97 -19.43 -44.81
C SER A 272 12.59 -20.22 -46.07
N ALA A 273 11.31 -20.47 -46.30
CA ALA A 273 10.81 -21.14 -47.49
C ALA A 273 10.92 -20.25 -48.73
N GLY A 274 10.52 -18.99 -48.63
CA GLY A 274 10.64 -18.00 -49.74
C GLY A 274 12.09 -17.67 -50.08
N LEU A 275 12.93 -17.47 -49.08
CA LEU A 275 14.35 -17.19 -49.25
C LEU A 275 15.13 -18.34 -49.85
N ALA A 276 14.81 -19.60 -49.45
CA ALA A 276 15.42 -20.77 -50.09
C ALA A 276 15.11 -20.83 -51.59
N HIS A 277 13.88 -20.46 -51.96
CA HIS A 277 13.51 -20.39 -53.38
C HIS A 277 14.25 -19.27 -54.13
N GLU A 278 14.30 -18.06 -53.56
CA GLU A 278 15.00 -16.90 -54.16
C GLU A 278 16.54 -17.07 -54.21
N LEU A 279 17.15 -17.83 -53.31
CA LEU A 279 18.58 -18.16 -53.37
C LEU A 279 18.87 -19.27 -54.39
N ASN A 280 18.00 -20.28 -54.47
CA ASN A 280 18.21 -21.40 -55.38
C ASN A 280 18.10 -20.96 -56.86
N GLN A 281 17.27 -19.98 -57.21
CA GLN A 281 17.13 -19.48 -58.56
C GLN A 281 18.43 -18.92 -59.17
N PRO A 282 19.11 -17.90 -58.59
CA PRO A 282 20.36 -17.39 -59.11
C PRO A 282 21.49 -18.42 -59.06
N LEU A 283 21.53 -19.28 -58.00
CA LEU A 283 22.57 -20.32 -57.92
C LEU A 283 22.41 -21.37 -59.04
N THR A 284 21.18 -21.76 -59.36
CA THR A 284 20.90 -22.66 -60.49
C THR A 284 21.32 -22.00 -61.83
N ALA A 285 21.07 -20.70 -62.01
CA ALA A 285 21.46 -19.95 -63.17
C ALA A 285 23.00 -19.82 -63.29
N VAL A 286 23.70 -19.58 -62.15
CA VAL A 286 25.18 -19.60 -62.09
C VAL A 286 25.72 -20.95 -62.59
N LEU A 287 25.17 -22.05 -62.08
CA LEU A 287 25.58 -23.40 -62.42
C LEU A 287 25.33 -23.68 -63.92
N ALA A 288 24.16 -23.34 -64.46
CA ALA A 288 23.80 -23.54 -65.85
C ALA A 288 24.71 -22.75 -66.81
N ASN A 289 24.96 -21.46 -66.51
CA ASN A 289 25.79 -20.60 -67.33
C ASN A 289 27.29 -21.06 -67.27
N ALA A 290 27.79 -21.48 -66.11
CA ALA A 290 29.12 -22.02 -65.98
C ALA A 290 29.29 -23.36 -66.74
N GLN A 291 28.28 -24.22 -66.71
CA GLN A 291 28.27 -25.45 -67.49
C GLN A 291 28.19 -25.17 -69.05
N ALA A 292 27.40 -24.18 -69.44
CA ALA A 292 27.31 -23.76 -70.85
C ALA A 292 28.65 -23.20 -71.32
N ALA A 293 29.28 -22.32 -70.53
CA ALA A 293 30.58 -21.77 -70.82
C ALA A 293 31.66 -22.88 -71.00
N ARG A 294 31.63 -23.87 -70.10
CA ARG A 294 32.57 -25.01 -70.20
C ARG A 294 32.39 -25.82 -71.51
N ARG A 295 31.11 -26.16 -71.84
CA ARG A 295 30.84 -26.87 -73.14
C ARG A 295 31.31 -26.12 -74.32
N LEU A 296 31.04 -24.80 -74.43
CA LEU A 296 31.47 -23.97 -75.53
C LEU A 296 32.99 -23.80 -75.67
N LEU A 297 33.72 -24.02 -74.53
CA LEU A 297 35.18 -24.04 -74.55
C LEU A 297 35.73 -25.44 -74.92
N ASP A 298 34.95 -26.51 -74.73
CA ASP A 298 35.30 -27.89 -75.10
C ASP A 298 34.95 -28.23 -76.58
N ASP A 299 34.23 -27.35 -77.33
CA ASP A 299 33.89 -27.50 -78.75
C ASP A 299 35.11 -27.28 -79.65
N ASP A 300 35.12 -27.86 -80.82
CA ASP A 300 36.20 -27.72 -81.81
C ASP A 300 35.63 -27.15 -83.11
N PRO A 301 35.87 -25.87 -83.48
CA PRO A 301 36.66 -24.87 -82.73
C PRO A 301 35.91 -24.25 -81.59
N PRO A 302 36.60 -23.86 -80.47
CA PRO A 302 35.99 -23.27 -79.28
C PRO A 302 35.27 -21.94 -79.60
N ASP A 303 34.05 -21.79 -79.12
CA ASP A 303 33.32 -20.50 -79.18
C ASP A 303 33.64 -19.60 -78.00
N LEU A 304 34.74 -18.86 -78.08
CA LEU A 304 35.24 -17.98 -76.99
C LEU A 304 34.33 -16.81 -76.66
N ALA A 305 33.59 -16.31 -77.71
CA ALA A 305 32.72 -15.15 -77.50
C ALA A 305 31.50 -15.49 -76.70
N THR A 306 30.78 -16.56 -77.04
CA THR A 306 29.59 -17.03 -76.34
C THR A 306 29.95 -17.59 -74.97
N ALA A 307 31.14 -18.22 -74.80
CA ALA A 307 31.62 -18.67 -73.48
C ALA A 307 31.88 -17.52 -72.51
N ARG A 308 32.45 -16.38 -73.04
CA ARG A 308 32.64 -15.17 -72.21
C ARG A 308 31.34 -14.54 -71.79
N ASP A 309 30.34 -14.51 -72.66
CA ASP A 309 29.02 -13.98 -72.35
C ASP A 309 28.32 -14.86 -71.28
N ALA A 310 28.41 -16.18 -71.37
CA ALA A 310 27.89 -17.10 -70.41
C ALA A 310 28.57 -16.92 -69.02
N MET A 311 29.87 -16.74 -68.95
CA MET A 311 30.63 -16.41 -67.75
C MET A 311 30.19 -15.06 -67.15
N GLY A 312 29.99 -14.03 -68.03
CA GLY A 312 29.47 -12.74 -67.61
C GLY A 312 28.11 -12.85 -66.91
N GLN A 313 27.19 -13.64 -67.48
CA GLN A 313 25.86 -13.93 -66.84
C GLN A 313 26.00 -14.67 -65.53
N ALA A 314 26.92 -15.63 -65.43
CA ALA A 314 27.17 -16.33 -64.17
C ALA A 314 27.61 -15.37 -63.04
N VAL A 315 28.54 -14.42 -63.37
CA VAL A 315 28.99 -13.40 -62.42
C VAL A 315 27.85 -12.48 -61.95
N GLU A 316 26.97 -12.08 -62.86
CA GLU A 316 25.81 -11.25 -62.53
C GLU A 316 24.81 -12.00 -61.58
N GLN A 317 24.56 -13.27 -61.84
CA GLN A 317 23.71 -14.08 -60.98
C GLN A 317 24.33 -14.32 -59.62
N ALA A 318 25.66 -14.51 -59.53
CA ALA A 318 26.39 -14.62 -58.26
C ALA A 318 26.29 -13.31 -57.45
N ARG A 319 26.40 -12.15 -58.09
CA ARG A 319 26.18 -10.85 -57.42
C ARG A 319 24.76 -10.71 -56.89
N ARG A 320 23.75 -11.16 -57.63
CA ARG A 320 22.34 -11.18 -57.19
C ARG A 320 22.17 -12.06 -55.92
N ALA A 321 22.73 -13.25 -55.92
CA ALA A 321 22.69 -14.15 -54.76
C ALA A 321 23.35 -13.52 -53.53
N ALA A 322 24.52 -12.91 -53.69
CA ALA A 322 25.21 -12.19 -52.59
C ALA A 322 24.36 -11.02 -52.05
N GLY A 323 23.64 -10.32 -52.93
CA GLY A 323 22.69 -9.26 -52.56
C GLY A 323 21.52 -9.78 -51.71
N VAL A 324 20.97 -10.97 -52.02
CA VAL A 324 19.91 -11.62 -51.21
C VAL A 324 20.43 -11.97 -49.81
N VAL A 325 21.61 -12.57 -49.71
CA VAL A 325 22.26 -12.91 -48.44
C VAL A 325 22.55 -11.66 -47.60
N GLY A 326 23.07 -10.60 -48.20
CA GLY A 326 23.34 -9.32 -47.52
C GLY A 326 22.08 -8.64 -46.97
N ARG A 327 20.96 -8.78 -47.69
CA ARG A 327 19.63 -8.30 -47.19
C ARG A 327 19.11 -9.12 -46.06
N LEU A 328 19.24 -10.45 -46.10
CA LEU A 328 18.83 -11.36 -45.02
C LEU A 328 19.60 -11.07 -43.74
N ARG A 329 20.92 -10.90 -43.84
CA ARG A 329 21.79 -10.58 -42.72
C ARG A 329 21.32 -9.28 -42.00
N ARG A 330 20.95 -8.26 -42.74
CA ARG A 330 20.42 -6.98 -42.19
C ARG A 330 19.06 -7.13 -41.50
N VAL A 331 18.24 -8.11 -41.86
CA VAL A 331 16.96 -8.41 -41.21
C VAL A 331 17.18 -9.22 -39.90
N ILE A 332 18.20 -10.07 -39.87
CA ILE A 332 18.53 -10.92 -38.70
C ILE A 332 19.39 -10.17 -37.71
N GLU A 333 20.39 -9.42 -38.16
CA GLU A 333 21.19 -8.53 -37.32
C GLU A 333 20.31 -7.35 -36.91
N ARG A 334 19.74 -7.48 -35.72
CA ARG A 334 19.05 -6.42 -35.02
C ARG A 334 20.01 -5.23 -34.88
N PRO A 335 19.67 -4.02 -35.19
CA PRO A 335 20.09 -2.93 -34.33
C PRO A 335 19.52 -3.29 -32.98
N GLU A 336 20.35 -3.52 -31.99
CA GLU A 336 19.89 -3.70 -30.61
C GLU A 336 18.93 -2.54 -30.32
N ALA A 337 17.65 -2.85 -30.07
CA ALA A 337 16.70 -1.85 -29.61
C ALA A 337 17.18 -1.42 -28.22
N GLY A 338 18.05 -0.43 -28.20
CA GLY A 338 18.85 0.02 -27.07
C GLY A 338 20.14 0.70 -27.50
N GLY A 339 20.34 0.97 -28.80
CA GLY A 339 21.37 1.90 -29.28
C GLY A 339 21.19 3.24 -28.59
N ASP A 340 22.30 3.85 -28.19
CA ASP A 340 22.37 5.11 -27.45
C ASP A 340 21.63 6.21 -28.24
N VAL A 341 20.36 6.48 -27.90
CA VAL A 341 19.57 7.57 -28.48
C VAL A 341 20.23 8.89 -28.07
N LYS A 342 20.78 9.62 -29.07
CA LYS A 342 21.53 10.85 -28.83
C LYS A 342 20.90 12.04 -29.56
N PRO A 343 21.16 13.24 -29.09
CA PRO A 343 20.84 14.43 -29.85
C PRO A 343 21.58 14.47 -31.19
N LEU A 344 20.87 14.37 -32.28
CA LEU A 344 21.44 14.45 -33.63
C LEU A 344 20.86 15.66 -34.40
N VAL A 345 21.68 16.29 -35.23
CA VAL A 345 21.23 17.35 -36.16
C VAL A 345 20.70 16.71 -37.41
N LEU A 346 19.39 16.77 -37.64
CA LEU A 346 18.71 16.10 -38.75
C LEU A 346 19.25 16.55 -40.11
N GLN A 347 19.59 17.84 -40.28
CA GLN A 347 20.19 18.37 -41.53
C GLN A 347 21.55 17.72 -41.84
N GLU A 348 22.35 17.40 -40.83
CA GLU A 348 23.68 16.77 -41.02
C GLU A 348 23.54 15.33 -41.50
N VAL A 349 22.64 14.56 -40.89
CA VAL A 349 22.37 13.17 -41.29
C VAL A 349 21.86 13.10 -42.73
N VAL A 350 20.91 13.97 -43.08
CA VAL A 350 20.38 14.04 -44.43
C VAL A 350 21.47 14.42 -45.44
N ARG A 351 22.32 15.41 -45.13
CA ARG A 351 23.41 15.83 -45.98
C ARG A 351 24.45 14.71 -46.20
N SER A 352 24.79 13.99 -45.14
CA SER A 352 25.68 12.83 -45.22
C SER A 352 25.11 11.72 -46.10
N ALA A 353 23.82 11.40 -45.94
CA ALA A 353 23.16 10.40 -46.78
C ALA A 353 23.07 10.81 -48.26
N MET A 354 22.78 12.09 -48.53
CA MET A 354 22.78 12.62 -49.90
C MET A 354 24.18 12.60 -50.53
N HIS A 355 25.23 12.90 -49.74
CA HIS A 355 26.60 12.82 -50.22
C HIS A 355 27.01 11.37 -50.56
N LEU A 356 26.63 10.42 -49.73
CA LEU A 356 26.86 8.99 -49.95
C LEU A 356 26.19 8.51 -51.27
N LEU A 357 24.98 9.01 -51.56
CA LEU A 357 24.21 8.66 -52.76
C LEU A 357 24.51 9.55 -53.98
N ALA A 358 25.48 10.47 -53.90
CA ALA A 358 25.82 11.35 -55.00
C ALA A 358 26.17 10.59 -56.31
N PRO A 359 26.90 9.45 -56.32
CA PRO A 359 27.12 8.65 -57.49
C PRO A 359 25.82 8.12 -58.10
N GLU A 360 24.87 7.70 -57.32
CA GLU A 360 23.57 7.19 -57.78
C GLU A 360 22.70 8.29 -58.37
N PHE A 361 22.74 9.51 -57.80
CA PHE A 361 22.06 10.66 -58.30
C PHE A 361 22.64 11.04 -59.71
N ALA A 362 23.98 11.04 -59.83
CA ALA A 362 24.66 11.37 -61.09
C ALA A 362 24.37 10.32 -62.17
N GLN A 363 24.46 9.03 -61.84
CA GLN A 363 24.19 7.93 -62.78
C GLN A 363 22.75 7.98 -63.31
N ARG A 364 21.80 8.39 -62.51
CA ARG A 364 20.38 8.47 -62.87
C ARG A 364 19.95 9.85 -63.36
N GLY A 365 20.87 10.80 -63.42
CA GLY A 365 20.61 12.17 -63.92
C GLY A 365 19.57 12.89 -63.04
N VAL A 366 19.59 12.68 -61.72
CA VAL A 366 18.65 13.30 -60.77
C VAL A 366 19.33 14.44 -60.02
N ALA A 367 18.81 15.67 -60.16
CA ALA A 367 19.20 16.82 -59.36
C ALA A 367 18.35 16.86 -58.10
N ALA A 368 18.90 16.40 -56.98
CA ALA A 368 18.22 16.45 -55.68
C ALA A 368 18.34 17.86 -55.09
N GLN A 369 17.21 18.48 -54.80
CA GLN A 369 17.15 19.76 -54.08
C GLN A 369 17.01 19.53 -52.59
N PHE A 370 17.93 20.10 -51.81
CA PHE A 370 17.83 20.06 -50.33
C PHE A 370 17.45 21.44 -49.80
N ASP A 371 16.28 21.52 -49.21
CA ASP A 371 15.78 22.72 -48.55
C ASP A 371 15.75 22.52 -47.03
N ALA A 372 16.61 23.26 -46.35
CA ALA A 372 16.58 23.37 -44.90
C ALA A 372 15.70 24.56 -44.53
N THR A 373 14.38 24.38 -44.54
CA THR A 373 13.39 25.42 -44.26
C THR A 373 13.57 26.00 -42.82
N ALA A 374 14.18 25.24 -41.91
CA ALA A 374 14.59 25.71 -40.61
C ALA A 374 15.98 26.36 -40.69
N GLN A 375 16.08 27.68 -40.51
CA GLN A 375 17.35 28.41 -40.39
C GLN A 375 18.21 27.95 -39.20
N ALA A 376 17.63 27.30 -38.20
CA ALA A 376 18.31 26.75 -37.03
C ALA A 376 18.44 25.23 -37.11
N PRO A 377 19.48 24.62 -36.50
CA PRO A 377 19.65 23.18 -36.46
C PRO A 377 18.44 22.49 -35.82
N VAL A 378 17.88 21.49 -36.48
CA VAL A 378 16.79 20.65 -35.99
C VAL A 378 17.42 19.48 -35.22
N ARG A 379 17.44 19.55 -33.91
CA ARG A 379 18.00 18.49 -33.06
C ARG A 379 16.91 17.51 -32.65
N VAL A 380 17.06 16.25 -33.07
CA VAL A 380 16.12 15.16 -32.75
C VAL A 380 16.78 14.13 -31.83
N GLN A 381 15.97 13.44 -31.05
CA GLN A 381 16.39 12.27 -30.28
C GLN A 381 16.36 11.05 -31.21
N ALA A 382 17.53 10.57 -31.61
CA ALA A 382 17.60 9.43 -32.51
C ALA A 382 18.86 8.58 -32.30
N GLU A 383 18.81 7.34 -32.75
CA GLU A 383 19.96 6.49 -32.95
C GLU A 383 20.58 6.76 -34.32
N ALA A 384 21.87 7.03 -34.36
CA ALA A 384 22.54 7.51 -35.60
C ALA A 384 22.38 6.51 -36.72
N VAL A 385 22.68 5.23 -36.52
CA VAL A 385 22.63 4.18 -37.53
C VAL A 385 21.21 3.95 -38.03
N ALA A 386 20.23 3.94 -37.15
CA ALA A 386 18.81 3.76 -37.46
C ALA A 386 18.30 4.94 -38.32
N LEU A 387 18.65 6.16 -37.95
CA LEU A 387 18.24 7.35 -38.67
C LEU A 387 18.88 7.41 -40.07
N GLU A 388 20.20 7.14 -40.19
CA GLU A 388 20.87 7.03 -41.46
C GLU A 388 20.24 5.97 -42.38
N GLN A 389 19.86 4.82 -41.80
CA GLN A 389 19.19 3.74 -42.54
C GLN A 389 17.82 4.17 -43.08
N ILE A 390 17.03 4.90 -42.28
CA ILE A 390 15.73 5.42 -42.73
C ILE A 390 15.95 6.40 -43.87
N VAL A 391 16.83 7.39 -43.69
CA VAL A 391 17.09 8.42 -44.70
C VAL A 391 17.58 7.79 -46.01
N HIS A 392 18.55 6.87 -45.94
CA HIS A 392 19.04 6.14 -47.11
C HIS A 392 17.92 5.41 -47.84
N ASN A 393 17.05 4.70 -47.08
CA ASN A 393 15.97 3.93 -47.67
C ASN A 393 14.92 4.81 -48.36
N LEU A 394 14.57 5.95 -47.77
CA LEU A 394 13.63 6.91 -48.37
C LEU A 394 14.20 7.53 -49.66
N LEU A 395 15.50 7.92 -49.69
CA LEU A 395 16.17 8.46 -50.84
C LEU A 395 16.27 7.42 -51.96
N MET A 396 16.64 6.18 -51.66
CA MET A 396 16.70 5.09 -52.64
C MET A 396 15.33 4.77 -53.23
N ASN A 397 14.27 4.78 -52.43
CA ASN A 397 12.91 4.58 -52.91
C ASN A 397 12.47 5.69 -53.87
N ALA A 398 12.80 6.94 -53.57
CA ALA A 398 12.54 8.08 -54.44
C ALA A 398 13.31 7.99 -55.74
N LEU A 399 14.64 7.69 -55.72
CA LEU A 399 15.45 7.46 -56.89
C LEU A 399 14.88 6.39 -57.83
N GLN A 400 14.49 5.26 -57.24
CA GLN A 400 13.88 4.17 -58.00
C GLN A 400 12.50 4.52 -58.57
N ALA A 401 11.71 5.41 -57.89
CA ALA A 401 10.44 5.87 -58.46
C ALA A 401 10.64 6.79 -59.70
N LEU A 402 11.81 7.41 -59.79
CA LEU A 402 12.18 8.30 -60.89
C LEU A 402 12.71 7.55 -62.12
N ASP A 403 13.06 6.26 -62.03
CA ASP A 403 13.60 5.50 -63.20
C ASP A 403 12.66 5.49 -64.41
N LEU A 404 11.34 5.58 -64.18
CA LEU A 404 10.31 5.62 -65.20
C LEU A 404 9.98 7.06 -65.70
N VAL A 405 10.64 8.07 -65.13
CA VAL A 405 10.44 9.49 -65.53
C VAL A 405 11.56 9.90 -66.48
N PRO A 406 11.27 10.64 -67.56
CA PRO A 406 12.31 11.20 -68.48
C PRO A 406 13.36 11.97 -67.66
N VAL A 407 14.65 11.81 -68.00
CA VAL A 407 15.77 12.38 -67.22
C VAL A 407 15.63 13.90 -67.02
N SER A 408 15.15 14.61 -68.03
CA SER A 408 14.96 16.08 -68.00
C SER A 408 13.85 16.55 -67.09
N GLU A 409 12.94 15.62 -66.67
CA GLU A 409 11.78 15.92 -65.83
C GLU A 409 11.96 15.41 -64.35
N ARG A 410 13.01 14.63 -64.07
CA ARG A 410 13.24 14.03 -62.76
C ARG A 410 13.47 15.10 -61.69
N ARG A 411 12.65 15.09 -60.64
CA ARG A 411 12.74 16.02 -59.52
C ARG A 411 12.66 15.26 -58.22
N LEU A 412 13.62 15.52 -57.34
CA LEU A 412 13.66 15.00 -55.98
C LEU A 412 13.88 16.20 -55.04
N ALA A 413 12.95 16.42 -54.13
CA ALA A 413 13.03 17.46 -53.11
C ALA A 413 13.11 16.81 -51.72
N VAL A 414 14.09 17.26 -50.96
CA VAL A 414 14.29 16.83 -49.56
C VAL A 414 14.22 18.08 -48.70
N SER A 415 13.35 18.08 -47.70
CA SER A 415 13.23 19.21 -46.79
C SER A 415 13.29 18.77 -45.33
N VAL A 416 13.91 19.62 -44.49
CA VAL A 416 14.01 19.44 -43.02
C VAL A 416 13.42 20.67 -42.34
N GLY A 417 12.48 20.43 -41.44
CA GLY A 417 11.77 21.48 -40.72
C GLY A 417 11.41 21.07 -39.28
N ARG A 418 10.55 21.88 -38.69
CA ARG A 418 9.94 21.60 -37.36
C ARG A 418 8.42 21.66 -37.46
N ASN A 419 7.76 20.78 -36.76
CA ASN A 419 6.31 20.80 -36.60
C ASN A 419 5.96 20.56 -35.11
N GLY A 420 5.66 21.64 -34.41
CA GLY A 420 5.41 21.58 -32.96
C GLY A 420 6.62 21.05 -32.16
N GLN A 421 6.46 19.88 -31.55
CA GLN A 421 7.51 19.22 -30.77
C GLN A 421 8.35 18.22 -31.58
N ASP A 422 8.12 18.11 -32.87
CA ASP A 422 8.80 17.15 -33.75
C ASP A 422 9.70 17.84 -34.78
N GLY A 423 10.84 17.20 -35.04
CA GLY A 423 11.64 17.44 -36.23
C GLY A 423 11.04 16.65 -37.38
N VAL A 424 10.96 17.28 -38.54
CA VAL A 424 10.31 16.73 -39.74
C VAL A 424 11.33 16.60 -40.88
N LEU A 425 11.44 15.40 -41.44
CA LEU A 425 12.10 15.16 -42.72
C LEU A 425 11.03 14.80 -43.75
N THR A 426 11.02 15.49 -44.86
CA THR A 426 10.15 15.18 -46.01
C THR A 426 10.98 14.88 -47.23
N VAL A 427 10.71 13.75 -47.89
CA VAL A 427 11.29 13.34 -49.16
C VAL A 427 10.15 13.28 -50.17
N THR A 428 10.25 14.08 -51.25
CA THR A 428 9.21 14.17 -52.28
C THR A 428 9.83 13.90 -53.66
N ASP A 429 9.29 12.94 -54.38
CA ASP A 429 9.61 12.65 -55.76
C ASP A 429 8.46 13.05 -56.69
N ASN A 430 8.76 13.19 -57.99
CA ASN A 430 7.74 13.36 -59.03
C ASN A 430 7.58 12.11 -59.91
N GLY A 431 7.77 10.93 -59.31
CA GLY A 431 7.56 9.64 -59.95
C GLY A 431 6.09 9.35 -60.28
N ARG A 432 5.77 8.08 -60.44
CA ARG A 432 4.40 7.64 -60.76
C ARG A 432 3.42 7.78 -59.58
N GLY A 433 3.91 8.05 -58.39
CA GLY A 433 3.11 8.03 -57.17
C GLY A 433 2.77 6.63 -56.66
N ILE A 434 1.89 6.55 -55.67
CA ILE A 434 1.45 5.33 -54.99
C ILE A 434 -0.01 5.05 -55.38
N SER A 435 -0.32 3.85 -55.87
CA SER A 435 -1.68 3.52 -56.26
C SER A 435 -2.61 3.44 -55.02
N PRO A 436 -3.91 3.71 -55.14
CA PRO A 436 -4.86 3.64 -54.06
C PRO A 436 -4.89 2.28 -53.33
N GLU A 437 -4.67 1.18 -54.10
CA GLU A 437 -4.65 -0.17 -53.56
C GLU A 437 -3.34 -0.44 -52.74
N ALA A 438 -2.23 0.19 -53.13
CA ALA A 438 -0.95 0.01 -52.46
C ALA A 438 -0.80 0.89 -51.20
N MET A 439 -1.47 2.04 -51.17
CA MET A 439 -1.34 2.99 -50.06
C MET A 439 -1.55 2.38 -48.68
N PRO A 440 -2.63 1.63 -48.40
CA PRO A 440 -2.87 1.04 -47.05
C PRO A 440 -1.88 -0.06 -46.69
N ARG A 441 -1.23 -0.67 -47.67
CA ARG A 441 -0.33 -1.81 -47.50
C ARG A 441 1.15 -1.44 -47.59
N LEU A 442 1.46 -0.17 -47.76
CA LEU A 442 2.81 0.31 -48.10
C LEU A 442 3.86 -0.03 -47.03
N PHE A 443 3.44 -0.10 -45.78
CA PHE A 443 4.27 -0.43 -44.63
C PHE A 443 4.14 -1.90 -44.17
N GLU A 444 3.30 -2.70 -44.87
CA GLU A 444 3.25 -4.12 -44.62
C GLU A 444 4.59 -4.78 -45.00
N PRO A 445 5.17 -5.63 -44.18
CA PRO A 445 6.34 -6.40 -44.51
C PRO A 445 6.09 -7.23 -45.79
N PHE A 446 7.09 -7.27 -46.69
CA PHE A 446 7.04 -8.01 -47.97
C PHE A 446 6.07 -7.46 -49.02
N PHE A 447 5.38 -6.39 -48.76
CA PHE A 447 4.59 -5.73 -49.77
C PHE A 447 5.47 -4.88 -50.71
N SER A 448 5.49 -5.20 -51.99
CA SER A 448 6.20 -4.47 -53.02
C SER A 448 5.38 -4.41 -54.28
N THR A 449 5.32 -3.23 -54.92
CA THR A 449 4.72 -3.03 -56.26
C THR A 449 5.74 -3.17 -57.39
N ARG A 450 6.97 -3.59 -57.07
CA ARG A 450 8.10 -3.72 -58.03
C ARG A 450 8.50 -5.19 -58.18
N GLU A 451 8.79 -5.60 -59.37
CA GLU A 451 9.42 -6.89 -59.65
C GLU A 451 10.82 -6.95 -59.00
N GLY A 452 11.07 -7.95 -58.16
CA GLY A 452 12.34 -8.15 -57.45
C GLY A 452 12.55 -7.25 -56.23
N GLY A 453 11.56 -6.49 -55.80
CA GLY A 453 11.60 -5.72 -54.55
C GLY A 453 11.12 -6.56 -53.34
N LEU A 454 11.96 -6.73 -52.28
CA LEU A 454 11.62 -7.50 -51.11
C LEU A 454 10.48 -6.90 -50.23
N GLY A 455 10.10 -5.65 -50.47
CA GLY A 455 9.05 -5.00 -49.65
C GLY A 455 9.39 -4.79 -48.19
N LEU A 456 10.65 -4.85 -47.76
CA LEU A 456 11.09 -4.74 -46.37
C LEU A 456 11.59 -3.33 -46.00
N GLY A 457 11.91 -2.50 -46.94
CA GLY A 457 12.55 -1.21 -46.67
C GLY A 457 11.65 -0.25 -45.90
N LEU A 458 10.43 -0.04 -46.33
CA LEU A 458 9.49 0.88 -45.68
C LEU A 458 8.97 0.37 -44.33
N SER A 459 8.69 -0.93 -44.23
CA SER A 459 8.28 -1.55 -42.95
C SER A 459 9.37 -1.48 -41.87
N LEU A 460 10.64 -1.69 -42.26
CA LEU A 460 11.79 -1.50 -41.41
C LEU A 460 11.95 -0.04 -40.98
N SER A 461 11.80 0.90 -41.91
CA SER A 461 11.88 2.33 -41.63
C SER A 461 10.81 2.81 -40.67
N GLU A 462 9.59 2.30 -40.80
CA GLU A 462 8.49 2.57 -39.84
C GLU A 462 8.79 1.99 -38.43
N THR A 463 9.28 0.76 -38.39
CA THR A 463 9.68 0.12 -37.10
C THR A 463 10.79 0.90 -36.39
N LEU A 464 11.83 1.33 -37.15
CA LEU A 464 12.92 2.13 -36.58
C LEU A 464 12.45 3.52 -36.15
N ALA A 465 11.59 4.19 -36.92
CA ALA A 465 11.01 5.46 -36.56
C ALA A 465 10.17 5.36 -35.28
N SER A 466 9.30 4.35 -35.19
CA SER A 466 8.47 4.06 -34.00
C SER A 466 9.33 3.71 -32.77
N GLY A 467 10.41 2.97 -32.95
CA GLY A 467 11.37 2.64 -31.89
C GLY A 467 12.08 3.87 -31.30
N MET A 468 12.19 4.96 -32.05
CA MET A 468 12.71 6.26 -31.61
C MET A 468 11.62 7.23 -31.14
N GLY A 469 10.37 6.75 -30.96
CA GLY A 469 9.23 7.59 -30.58
C GLY A 469 8.68 8.49 -31.65
N GLY A 470 9.09 8.27 -32.91
CA GLY A 470 8.64 9.00 -34.09
C GLY A 470 7.59 8.24 -34.91
N SER A 471 7.31 8.73 -36.10
CA SER A 471 6.40 8.09 -37.07
C SER A 471 6.83 8.35 -38.51
N LEU A 472 6.50 7.42 -39.43
CA LEU A 472 6.69 7.52 -40.85
C LEU A 472 5.34 7.46 -41.55
N SER A 473 5.09 8.38 -42.45
CA SER A 473 3.86 8.44 -43.25
C SER A 473 4.16 8.67 -44.74
N ALA A 474 3.21 8.31 -45.61
CA ALA A 474 3.30 8.51 -47.04
C ALA A 474 2.02 9.14 -47.58
N ALA A 475 2.16 9.95 -48.60
CA ALA A 475 1.07 10.56 -49.37
C ALA A 475 1.46 10.76 -50.83
N ASN A 476 0.49 10.88 -51.73
CA ASN A 476 0.76 11.30 -53.09
C ASN A 476 1.01 12.82 -53.18
N SER A 477 1.91 13.22 -54.01
CA SER A 477 2.24 14.63 -54.31
C SER A 477 1.57 15.09 -55.62
N ALA A 478 1.01 16.30 -55.62
CA ALA A 478 0.45 16.90 -56.84
C ALA A 478 1.55 17.56 -57.67
N PRO A 479 1.48 17.51 -59.03
CA PRO A 479 0.48 16.81 -59.84
C PRO A 479 0.73 15.32 -59.97
N ARG A 480 1.91 14.81 -59.65
CA ARG A 480 2.30 13.41 -59.64
C ARG A 480 3.49 13.19 -58.68
N GLY A 481 3.65 11.96 -58.16
CA GLY A 481 4.76 11.56 -57.30
C GLY A 481 4.33 11.14 -55.90
N ALA A 482 5.29 10.80 -55.08
CA ALA A 482 5.06 10.41 -53.66
C ALA A 482 5.81 11.36 -52.71
N ARG A 483 5.25 11.50 -51.52
CA ARG A 483 5.84 12.23 -50.38
C ARG A 483 5.90 11.33 -49.19
N PHE A 484 7.08 11.14 -48.63
CA PHE A 484 7.32 10.45 -47.37
C PHE A 484 7.68 11.48 -46.31
N THR A 485 7.06 11.38 -45.16
CA THR A 485 7.27 12.29 -44.01
C THR A 485 7.65 11.49 -42.78
N LEU A 486 8.85 11.77 -42.26
CA LEU A 486 9.37 11.21 -41.00
C LEU A 486 9.25 12.28 -39.91
N LEU A 487 8.62 11.94 -38.82
CA LEU A 487 8.53 12.75 -37.62
C LEU A 487 9.40 12.12 -36.52
N LEU A 488 10.22 12.90 -35.85
CA LEU A 488 11.06 12.47 -34.72
C LEU A 488 10.98 13.48 -33.59
N PRO A 489 10.94 13.05 -32.30
CA PRO A 489 10.89 13.96 -31.17
C PRO A 489 12.08 14.92 -31.14
N LEU A 490 11.83 16.22 -30.97
CA LEU A 490 12.87 17.22 -30.74
C LEU A 490 13.53 17.01 -29.39
N VAL A 491 14.81 17.34 -29.30
CA VAL A 491 15.51 17.48 -28.03
C VAL A 491 14.85 18.60 -27.22
N ALA A 492 14.32 18.31 -26.04
CA ALA A 492 13.82 19.35 -25.15
C ALA A 492 14.95 20.38 -24.90
N PRO A 493 14.66 21.70 -24.99
CA PRO A 493 15.65 22.70 -24.59
C PRO A 493 16.08 22.44 -23.16
N PRO A 494 17.36 22.59 -22.79
CA PRO A 494 17.80 22.50 -21.44
C PRO A 494 16.95 23.46 -20.58
N MET A 495 16.29 22.96 -19.53
CA MET A 495 15.65 23.84 -18.55
C MET A 495 16.74 24.75 -18.00
N GLU A 496 16.72 26.03 -18.35
CA GLU A 496 17.48 27.05 -17.63
C GLU A 496 17.04 26.96 -16.16
N ARG A 497 17.91 26.42 -15.33
CA ARG A 497 17.79 26.59 -13.89
C ARG A 497 17.93 28.08 -13.64
N THR A 498 16.81 28.74 -13.48
CA THR A 498 16.77 30.08 -12.85
C THR A 498 17.43 29.95 -11.47
N ALA A 499 18.58 30.61 -11.36
CA ALA A 499 19.37 30.73 -10.14
C ALA A 499 18.62 31.56 -9.08
#